data_f85eff5621deec69f6ae04f80004ccf4
#
_entry.id   f85eff5621deec69f6ae04f80004ccf4
#
_cell.length_a   1.000
_cell.length_b   1.000
_cell.length_c   1.000
_cell.angle_alpha   90.00
_cell.angle_beta   90.00
_cell.angle_gamma   90.00
#
_symmetry.space_group_name_H-M   'P 1'
#
loop_
_entity.id
_entity.type
_entity.pdbx_description
1 polymer ?
#
loop_
_entity_poly.entity_id
_entity_poly.type
_entity_poly.pdbx_seq_one_letter_code
_entity_poly.pdbx_strand_id
1 'polypeptide(L)'
;MSGKLYLAGTPIGNLGDITPRLSETFSACDFIAAEDTRVTLKLLNHLGIKKPLVSYYEHNRSESGEKIIARILAGENCVLAVSYTHLAARLYSL
;
A
#
# COMPACT_ATOMS: atom_id res chain seq x y z
N MET A 1 -7.43 20.68 0.47
CA MET A 1 -6.25 20.16 1.20
C MET A 1 -5.78 18.86 0.57
N SER A 2 -4.48 18.65 0.56
CA SER A 2 -3.93 17.41 0.03
C SER A 2 -4.14 16.24 1.01
N GLY A 3 -4.26 15.05 0.47
CA GLY A 3 -4.27 13.83 1.27
C GLY A 3 -2.87 13.46 1.73
N LYS A 4 -2.75 12.29 2.32
CA LYS A 4 -1.48 11.77 2.85
C LYS A 4 -1.11 10.46 2.17
N LEU A 5 0.20 10.22 2.07
CA LEU A 5 0.74 8.95 1.62
C LEU A 5 1.37 8.23 2.80
N TYR A 6 0.94 7.01 3.05
CA TYR A 6 1.51 6.16 4.09
C TYR A 6 2.23 4.99 3.44
N LEU A 7 3.40 4.66 3.95
CA LEU A 7 4.17 3.50 3.49
C LEU A 7 3.94 2.35 4.46
N ALA A 8 3.47 1.23 3.97
CA ALA A 8 3.20 0.06 4.80
C ALA A 8 4.01 -1.14 4.33
N GLY A 9 4.83 -1.69 5.22
CA GLY A 9 5.49 -2.96 4.99
C GLY A 9 4.54 -4.11 5.33
N THR A 10 4.31 -5.01 4.37
CA THR A 10 3.40 -6.14 4.57
C THR A 10 4.19 -7.43 4.78
N PRO A 11 3.73 -8.31 5.69
CA PRO A 11 4.39 -9.60 5.89
C PRO A 11 4.21 -10.50 4.67
N ILE A 12 5.24 -11.28 4.37
CA ILE A 12 5.19 -12.27 3.30
C ILE A 12 4.84 -13.61 3.92
N GLY A 13 3.75 -14.23 3.46
CA GLY A 13 3.43 -15.62 3.75
C GLY A 13 2.79 -15.93 5.10
N ASN A 14 2.90 -15.07 6.11
CA ASN A 14 2.27 -15.32 7.42
C ASN A 14 1.33 -14.18 7.80
N LEU A 15 0.05 -14.40 7.59
CA LEU A 15 -1.00 -13.43 7.91
C LEU A 15 -1.15 -13.20 9.43
N GLY A 16 -0.62 -14.11 10.25
CA GLY A 16 -0.63 -13.95 11.71
C GLY A 16 0.29 -12.85 12.22
N ASP A 17 1.24 -12.38 11.41
CA ASP A 17 2.18 -11.33 11.78
C ASP A 17 1.62 -9.92 11.56
N ILE A 18 0.37 -9.80 11.18
CA ILE A 18 -0.27 -8.51 10.95
C ILE A 18 -0.56 -7.83 12.28
N THR A 19 -0.09 -6.58 12.43
CA THR A 19 -0.33 -5.80 13.64
C THR A 19 -1.65 -5.05 13.56
N PRO A 20 -2.27 -4.72 14.72
CA PRO A 20 -3.46 -3.88 14.74
C PRO A 20 -3.25 -2.53 14.06
N ARG A 21 -2.05 -1.96 14.17
CA ARG A 21 -1.71 -0.69 13.54
C ARG A 21 -1.77 -0.78 12.01
N LEU A 22 -1.31 -1.89 11.44
CA LEU A 22 -1.38 -2.10 10.00
C LEU A 22 -2.84 -2.16 9.54
N SER A 23 -3.68 -2.87 10.27
CA SER A 23 -5.11 -2.95 9.98
C SER A 23 -5.78 -1.57 10.04
N GLU A 24 -5.47 -0.78 11.06
CA GLU A 24 -5.98 0.58 11.20
C GLU A 24 -5.56 1.47 10.04
N THR A 25 -4.30 1.36 9.63
CA THR A 25 -3.75 2.15 8.52
C THR A 25 -4.50 1.84 7.22
N PHE A 26 -4.72 0.56 6.91
CA PHE A 26 -5.48 0.18 5.73
C PHE A 26 -6.95 0.61 5.82
N SER A 27 -7.54 0.57 7.00
CA SER A 27 -8.94 0.98 7.18
C SER A 27 -9.15 2.48 7.03
N ALA A 28 -8.15 3.27 7.35
CA ALA A 28 -8.24 4.74 7.34
C ALA A 28 -7.97 5.38 5.98
N CYS A 29 -7.44 4.63 5.01
CA CYS A 29 -7.12 5.20 3.70
C CYS A 29 -8.32 5.19 2.75
N ASP A 30 -8.20 5.93 1.66
CA ASP A 30 -9.21 5.95 0.59
C ASP A 30 -8.91 4.92 -0.49
N PHE A 31 -7.62 4.65 -0.74
CA PHE A 31 -7.21 3.64 -1.70
C PHE A 31 -5.81 3.12 -1.35
N ILE A 32 -5.46 1.98 -1.93
CA ILE A 32 -4.18 1.31 -1.65
C ILE A 32 -3.45 1.09 -2.97
N ALA A 33 -2.20 1.52 -3.03
CA ALA A 33 -1.30 1.20 -4.13
C ALA A 33 -0.42 0.03 -3.70
N ALA A 34 -0.24 -0.96 -4.54
CA ALA A 34 0.49 -2.17 -4.17
C ALA A 34 1.38 -2.66 -5.32
N GLU A 35 2.57 -3.14 -4.96
CA GLU A 35 3.47 -3.77 -5.93
C GLU A 35 2.89 -5.09 -6.43
N ASP A 36 2.27 -5.87 -5.55
CA ASP A 36 1.56 -7.08 -5.90
C ASP A 36 0.14 -7.02 -5.36
N THR A 37 -0.80 -6.70 -6.25
CA THR A 37 -2.21 -6.54 -5.87
C THR A 37 -2.83 -7.84 -5.39
N ARG A 38 -2.35 -9.00 -5.88
CA ARG A 38 -2.90 -10.29 -5.47
C ARG A 38 -2.57 -10.61 -4.02
N VAL A 39 -1.33 -10.37 -3.62
CA VAL A 39 -0.89 -10.57 -2.24
C VAL A 39 -1.63 -9.61 -1.31
N THR A 40 -1.70 -8.35 -1.70
CA THR A 40 -2.38 -7.34 -0.90
C THR A 40 -3.88 -7.62 -0.77
N LEU A 41 -4.51 -8.11 -1.83
CA LEU A 41 -5.93 -8.47 -1.78
C LEU A 41 -6.19 -9.61 -0.78
N LYS A 42 -5.32 -10.63 -0.74
CA LYS A 42 -5.44 -11.70 0.25
C LYS A 42 -5.34 -11.15 1.67
N LEU A 43 -4.42 -10.23 1.89
CA LEU A 43 -4.24 -9.58 3.19
C LEU A 43 -5.50 -8.82 3.59
N LEU A 44 -6.04 -8.01 2.68
CA LEU A 44 -7.24 -7.23 2.95
C LEU A 44 -8.45 -8.12 3.22
N ASN A 45 -8.59 -9.21 2.45
CA ASN A 45 -9.68 -10.18 2.68
C ASN A 45 -9.56 -10.83 4.05
N HIS A 46 -8.35 -11.17 4.49
CA HIS A 46 -8.10 -11.71 5.81
C HIS A 46 -8.52 -10.73 6.92
N LEU A 47 -8.27 -9.44 6.71
CA LEU A 47 -8.62 -8.38 7.66
C LEU A 47 -10.07 -7.92 7.56
N GLY A 48 -10.81 -8.37 6.55
CA GLY A 48 -12.18 -7.92 6.33
C GLY A 48 -12.28 -6.50 5.81
N ILE A 49 -11.25 -6.00 5.15
CA ILE A 49 -11.16 -4.64 4.65
C ILE A 49 -11.40 -4.63 3.14
N LYS A 50 -12.26 -3.71 2.67
CA LYS A 50 -12.50 -3.51 1.25
C LYS A 50 -12.10 -2.08 0.87
N LYS A 51 -11.05 -1.97 0.07
CA LYS A 51 -10.55 -0.69 -0.45
C LYS A 51 -10.14 -0.86 -1.91
N PRO A 52 -10.26 0.19 -2.73
CA PRO A 52 -9.75 0.14 -4.10
C PRO A 52 -8.24 -0.12 -4.11
N LEU A 53 -7.80 -1.02 -5.00
CA LEU A 53 -6.40 -1.34 -5.19
C LEU A 53 -5.91 -0.79 -6.52
N VAL A 54 -4.75 -0.15 -6.49
CA VAL A 54 -4.05 0.36 -7.69
C VAL A 54 -2.71 -0.36 -7.78
N SER A 55 -2.41 -0.88 -8.97
CA SER A 55 -1.13 -1.52 -9.21
C SER A 55 -0.02 -0.48 -9.33
N TYR A 56 1.09 -0.70 -8.60
CA TYR A 56 2.26 0.17 -8.64
C TYR A 56 3.52 -0.68 -8.57
N TYR A 57 4.02 -1.10 -9.73
CA TYR A 57 5.20 -1.95 -9.82
C TYR A 57 6.23 -1.31 -10.77
N GLU A 58 7.41 -1.92 -10.85
CA GLU A 58 8.56 -1.33 -11.54
C GLU A 58 8.27 -0.88 -12.98
N HIS A 59 7.49 -1.66 -13.73
CA HIS A 59 7.22 -1.37 -15.14
C HIS A 59 6.13 -0.32 -15.37
N ASN A 60 5.34 0.04 -14.35
CA ASN A 60 4.28 1.03 -14.50
C ASN A 60 4.40 2.25 -13.59
N ARG A 61 5.53 2.41 -12.89
CA ARG A 61 5.71 3.48 -11.89
C ARG A 61 5.42 4.87 -12.42
N SER A 62 5.91 5.18 -13.61
CA SER A 62 5.74 6.51 -14.18
C SER A 62 4.25 6.84 -14.37
N GLU A 63 3.53 5.96 -15.02
CA GLU A 63 2.10 6.17 -15.31
C GLU A 63 1.23 6.09 -14.07
N SER A 64 1.39 5.03 -13.26
CA SER A 64 0.60 4.86 -12.04
C SER A 64 0.96 5.90 -10.98
N GLY A 65 2.25 6.27 -10.89
CA GLY A 65 2.70 7.27 -9.94
C GLY A 65 2.03 8.61 -10.15
N GLU A 66 1.90 9.05 -11.39
CA GLU A 66 1.21 10.30 -11.70
C GLU A 66 -0.25 10.28 -11.27
N LYS A 67 -0.95 9.18 -11.53
CA LYS A 67 -2.35 9.02 -11.12
C LYS A 67 -2.51 9.02 -9.61
N ILE A 68 -1.61 8.32 -8.90
CA ILE A 68 -1.62 8.26 -7.43
C ILE A 68 -1.39 9.65 -6.85
N ILE A 69 -0.41 10.37 -7.33
CA ILE A 69 -0.10 11.73 -6.87
C ILE A 69 -1.28 12.67 -7.12
N ALA A 70 -1.91 12.58 -8.28
CA ALA A 70 -3.07 13.40 -8.60
C ALA A 70 -4.22 13.18 -7.59
N ARG A 71 -4.47 11.93 -7.21
CA ARG A 71 -5.50 11.59 -6.22
C ARG A 71 -5.15 12.12 -4.83
N ILE A 72 -3.88 12.01 -4.42
CA ILE A 72 -3.42 12.54 -3.14
C ILE A 72 -3.56 14.06 -3.10
N LEU A 73 -3.17 14.73 -4.17
CA LEU A 73 -3.33 16.18 -4.27
C LEU A 73 -4.80 16.62 -4.26
N ALA A 74 -5.69 15.75 -4.70
CA ALA A 74 -7.13 15.99 -4.65
C ALA A 74 -7.75 15.74 -3.26
N GLY A 75 -6.96 15.30 -2.28
CA GLY A 75 -7.41 15.10 -0.91
C GLY A 75 -7.58 13.66 -0.47
N GLU A 76 -7.29 12.69 -1.31
CA GLU A 76 -7.41 11.27 -0.95
C GLU A 76 -6.16 10.78 -0.22
N ASN A 77 -6.35 9.90 0.76
CA ASN A 77 -5.26 9.25 1.48
C ASN A 77 -4.94 7.92 0.84
N CYS A 78 -3.65 7.68 0.60
CA CYS A 78 -3.16 6.46 -0.03
C CYS A 78 -2.22 5.70 0.91
N VAL A 79 -2.32 4.38 0.92
CA VAL A 79 -1.31 3.51 1.53
C VAL A 79 -0.57 2.81 0.41
N LEU A 80 0.75 2.94 0.40
CA LEU A 80 1.61 2.17 -0.51
C LEU A 80 2.05 0.91 0.22
N ALA A 81 1.54 -0.23 -0.24
CA ALA A 81 1.82 -1.53 0.35
C ALA A 81 2.97 -2.21 -0.40
N VAL A 82 4.06 -2.47 0.31
CA VAL A 82 5.22 -3.16 -0.24
C VAL A 82 5.58 -4.32 0.69
N SER A 83 6.29 -5.33 0.17
CA SER A 83 6.75 -6.40 1.05
C SER A 83 7.77 -5.84 2.05
N TYR A 84 7.72 -6.32 3.27
CA TYR A 84 8.64 -5.87 4.32
C TYR A 84 10.10 -6.06 3.91
N THR A 85 10.43 -7.19 3.30
CA THR A 85 11.78 -7.47 2.82
C THR A 85 12.23 -6.46 1.77
N HIS A 86 11.35 -6.13 0.83
CA HIS A 86 11.65 -5.17 -0.23
C HIS A 86 11.84 -3.75 0.32
N LEU A 87 11.01 -3.37 1.30
CA LEU A 87 11.13 -2.07 1.97
C LEU A 87 12.48 -1.95 2.67
N ALA A 88 12.88 -2.98 3.42
CA ALA A 88 14.17 -2.99 4.10
C ALA A 88 15.35 -2.86 3.13
N ALA A 89 15.29 -3.58 2.00
CA ALA A 89 16.34 -3.51 0.98
C ALA A 89 16.47 -2.08 0.41
N ARG A 90 15.35 -1.41 0.17
CA ARG A 90 15.36 -0.03 -0.31
C ARG A 90 15.97 0.94 0.69
N LEU A 91 15.68 0.77 1.97
CA LEU A 91 16.23 1.62 3.02
C LEU A 91 17.75 1.49 3.10
N TYR A 92 18.28 0.28 2.92
CA TYR A 92 19.71 0.06 2.94
C TYR A 92 20.42 0.52 1.67
N SER A 93 19.71 0.66 0.55
CA SER A 93 20.31 1.11 -0.70
C SER A 93 20.38 2.63 -0.82
N LEU A 94 19.79 3.34 0.09
CA LEU A 94 19.87 4.79 0.16
C LEU A 94 21.16 5.24 0.82
#